data_aaac493dbca7e08aaf53560a8fa251a6
#
_entry.id   aaac493dbca7e08aaf53560a8fa251a6
#
_cell.length_a   1.000
_cell.length_b   1.000
_cell.length_c   1.000
_cell.angle_alpha   90.00
_cell.angle_beta   90.00
_cell.angle_gamma   90.00
#
_symmetry.space_group_name_H-M   'P 1'
#
loop_
_entity.id
_entity.type
_entity.pdbx_description
1 polymer ?
#
loop_
_entity_poly.entity_id
_entity_poly.type
_entity_poly.pdbx_seq_one_letter_code
_entity_poly.pdbx_strand_id
1 'polypeptide(L)'
;IQSKQLSRVHRERLLKHGFIREVIRGWYIPAMPDEKPGDSTSWYTSFWDFCAAYLSQRFDQFWCLSPEQSLSLHIGDRTVPQQLLVRSPKGNNKPTAFLHNTSIFDVRLNMPAAEHIENLEGLNVYSLAAALVYSSANQFQNAPVHMRTALSMVTDASDVLSVLLAGNHSVIAGRLVGAFRNIGRDLIADNILKGMQAADLKMQEDDPFAEKVQISFGRRDVSPYVNRMRLMWAQMRESIIAHFPEQPHQTIDIETYMAEVED
;
A
#
# COMPACT_ATOMS: atom_id res chain seq x y z
N ILE A 1 -3.86 11.21 20.84
CA ILE A 1 -3.66 11.68 22.23
C ILE A 1 -4.15 10.60 23.19
N GLN A 2 -3.35 10.27 24.19
CA GLN A 2 -3.72 9.31 25.25
C GLN A 2 -4.21 10.03 26.50
N SER A 3 -5.10 9.37 27.25
CA SER A 3 -5.63 9.91 28.52
C SER A 3 -4.55 10.29 29.54
N LYS A 4 -3.42 9.56 29.55
CA LYS A 4 -2.27 9.83 30.44
C LYS A 4 -1.51 11.12 30.10
N GLN A 5 -1.69 11.66 28.89
CA GLN A 5 -1.03 12.89 28.41
C GLN A 5 -1.81 14.15 28.81
N LEU A 6 -3.05 14.00 29.27
CA LEU A 6 -3.92 15.10 29.66
C LEU A 6 -4.36 14.91 31.09
N SER A 7 -4.37 16.02 31.88
CA SER A 7 -5.06 15.98 33.18
C SER A 7 -6.55 15.72 33.01
N ARG A 8 -7.18 15.11 34.00
CA ARG A 8 -8.62 14.80 33.94
C ARG A 8 -9.46 16.06 33.63
N VAL A 9 -9.15 17.17 34.28
CA VAL A 9 -9.89 18.43 34.09
C VAL A 9 -9.76 18.96 32.67
N HIS A 10 -8.54 18.96 32.12
CA HIS A 10 -8.32 19.42 30.73
C HIS A 10 -9.03 18.51 29.74
N ARG A 11 -8.94 17.20 29.92
CA ARG A 11 -9.62 16.23 29.06
C ARG A 11 -11.13 16.42 29.06
N GLU A 12 -11.75 16.54 30.22
CA GLU A 12 -13.20 16.79 30.35
C GLU A 12 -13.62 18.10 29.67
N ARG A 13 -12.81 19.16 29.81
CA ARG A 13 -13.04 20.42 29.10
C ARG A 13 -12.95 20.28 27.58
N LEU A 14 -11.90 19.64 27.08
CA LEU A 14 -11.71 19.46 25.64
C LEU A 14 -12.81 18.60 25.02
N LEU A 15 -13.24 17.54 25.70
CA LEU A 15 -14.39 16.72 25.30
C LEU A 15 -15.69 17.53 25.30
N LYS A 16 -15.96 18.30 26.35
CA LYS A 16 -17.16 19.11 26.48
C LYS A 16 -17.28 20.15 25.36
N HIS A 17 -16.16 20.72 24.94
CA HIS A 17 -16.12 21.75 23.90
C HIS A 17 -15.82 21.20 22.48
N GLY A 18 -15.81 19.88 22.29
CA GLY A 18 -15.66 19.26 20.97
C GLY A 18 -14.26 19.34 20.35
N PHE A 19 -13.22 19.71 21.11
CA PHE A 19 -11.85 19.78 20.59
C PHE A 19 -11.15 18.43 20.48
N ILE A 20 -11.65 17.42 21.17
CA ILE A 20 -11.19 16.03 21.04
C ILE A 20 -12.39 15.09 21.01
N ARG A 21 -12.22 13.95 20.32
CA ARG A 21 -13.21 12.87 20.26
C ARG A 21 -12.57 11.58 20.74
N GLU A 22 -13.26 10.80 21.56
CA GLU A 22 -12.80 9.48 21.99
C GLU A 22 -12.99 8.47 20.85
N VAL A 23 -11.92 7.74 20.49
CA VAL A 23 -11.93 6.67 19.51
C VAL A 23 -12.23 5.33 20.18
N ILE A 24 -11.46 5.03 21.21
CA ILE A 24 -11.64 3.91 22.14
C ILE A 24 -11.25 4.39 23.53
N ARG A 25 -11.59 3.63 24.54
CA ARG A 25 -11.35 4.01 25.94
C ARG A 25 -9.89 4.46 26.18
N GLY A 26 -9.74 5.73 26.55
CA GLY A 26 -8.46 6.35 26.88
C GLY A 26 -7.65 6.85 25.69
N TRP A 27 -8.20 6.81 24.48
CA TRP A 27 -7.57 7.30 23.27
C TRP A 27 -8.45 8.30 22.53
N TYR A 28 -7.87 9.42 22.17
CA TYR A 28 -8.57 10.56 21.59
C TYR A 28 -7.86 11.05 20.35
N ILE A 29 -8.63 11.59 19.42
CA ILE A 29 -8.13 12.35 18.27
C ILE A 29 -8.53 13.81 18.41
N PRO A 30 -7.82 14.75 17.77
CA PRO A 30 -8.30 16.10 17.57
C PRO A 30 -9.65 16.09 16.83
N ALA A 31 -10.52 17.02 17.17
CA ALA A 31 -11.80 17.22 16.50
C ALA A 31 -12.11 18.72 16.40
N MET A 32 -13.00 19.09 15.50
CA MET A 32 -13.43 20.47 15.36
C MET A 32 -14.69 20.70 16.19
N PRO A 33 -14.79 21.80 16.96
CA PRO A 33 -15.95 22.07 17.81
C PRO A 33 -17.29 22.21 17.08
N ASP A 34 -17.24 22.54 15.80
CA ASP A 34 -18.38 22.73 14.90
C ASP A 34 -18.71 21.50 14.04
N GLU A 35 -18.03 20.36 14.28
CA GLU A 35 -18.35 19.10 13.61
C GLU A 35 -19.79 18.67 13.89
N LYS A 36 -20.54 18.38 12.82
CA LYS A 36 -21.91 17.87 12.91
C LYS A 36 -21.92 16.38 13.29
N PRO A 37 -23.00 15.90 13.91
CA PRO A 37 -23.18 14.47 14.11
C PRO A 37 -23.10 13.71 12.77
N GLY A 38 -22.22 12.69 12.74
CA GLY A 38 -21.96 11.91 11.52
C GLY A 38 -20.78 12.39 10.70
N ASP A 39 -20.19 13.55 10.97
CA ASP A 39 -18.98 14.01 10.29
C ASP A 39 -17.80 13.08 10.64
N SER A 40 -17.14 12.62 9.60
CA SER A 40 -16.03 11.67 9.69
C SER A 40 -14.67 12.28 9.36
N THR A 41 -14.62 13.57 9.01
CA THR A 41 -13.41 14.25 8.54
C THR A 41 -12.25 14.14 9.54
N SER A 42 -12.48 14.49 10.79
CA SER A 42 -11.46 14.41 11.85
C SER A 42 -10.93 12.98 12.05
N TRP A 43 -11.79 11.96 11.87
CA TRP A 43 -11.38 10.57 11.98
C TRP A 43 -10.47 10.17 10.82
N TYR A 44 -10.90 10.41 9.58
CA TYR A 44 -10.13 9.97 8.40
C TYR A 44 -8.80 10.71 8.27
N THR A 45 -8.73 11.98 8.65
CA THR A 45 -7.46 12.73 8.69
C THR A 45 -6.51 12.27 9.79
N SER A 46 -7.03 11.78 10.92
CA SER A 46 -6.22 11.33 12.06
C SER A 46 -5.94 9.82 12.07
N PHE A 47 -6.54 9.04 11.15
CA PHE A 47 -6.55 7.58 11.20
C PHE A 47 -5.15 6.97 11.26
N TRP A 48 -4.26 7.37 10.36
CA TRP A 48 -2.93 6.76 10.25
C TRP A 48 -2.05 7.11 11.46
N ASP A 49 -2.07 8.37 11.90
CA ASP A 49 -1.35 8.81 13.11
C ASP A 49 -1.87 8.11 14.36
N PHE A 50 -3.20 7.96 14.45
CA PHE A 50 -3.82 7.20 15.53
C PHE A 50 -3.37 5.74 15.52
N CYS A 51 -3.42 5.07 14.37
CA CYS A 51 -3.01 3.67 14.22
C CYS A 51 -1.53 3.48 14.58
N ALA A 52 -0.63 4.33 14.10
CA ALA A 52 0.79 4.30 14.43
C ALA A 52 1.01 4.39 15.95
N ALA A 53 0.39 5.38 16.60
CA ALA A 53 0.53 5.57 18.05
C ALA A 53 -0.10 4.43 18.86
N TYR A 54 -1.28 3.95 18.46
CA TYR A 54 -2.01 2.88 19.13
C TYR A 54 -1.27 1.54 19.06
N LEU A 55 -0.82 1.17 17.85
CA LEU A 55 -0.10 -0.09 17.60
C LEU A 55 1.27 -0.11 18.30
N SER A 56 2.00 1.01 18.24
CA SER A 56 3.29 1.13 18.93
C SER A 56 3.13 1.03 20.45
N GLN A 57 2.08 1.61 21.03
CA GLN A 57 1.83 1.44 22.47
C GLN A 57 1.43 0.00 22.83
N ARG A 58 0.66 -0.67 21.97
CA ARG A 58 0.15 -2.01 22.25
C ARG A 58 1.18 -3.11 22.03
N PHE A 59 2.02 -2.97 21.01
CA PHE A 59 2.93 -4.01 20.55
C PHE A 59 4.41 -3.60 20.55
N ASP A 60 4.73 -2.39 21.02
CA ASP A 60 6.06 -1.79 20.91
C ASP A 60 6.53 -1.72 19.44
N GLN A 61 7.65 -2.32 19.10
CA GLN A 61 8.17 -2.46 17.74
C GLN A 61 7.71 -3.76 17.05
N PHE A 62 6.96 -4.63 17.75
CA PHE A 62 6.62 -5.97 17.28
C PHE A 62 5.28 -6.01 16.55
N TRP A 63 5.15 -5.18 15.51
CA TRP A 63 3.99 -5.18 14.63
C TRP A 63 4.36 -4.69 13.23
N CYS A 64 3.58 -5.09 12.24
CA CYS A 64 3.71 -4.66 10.86
C CYS A 64 2.34 -4.71 10.19
N LEU A 65 2.07 -3.79 9.26
CA LEU A 65 0.87 -3.84 8.43
C LEU A 65 0.93 -5.05 7.48
N SER A 66 -0.19 -5.41 6.85
CA SER A 66 -0.21 -6.47 5.82
C SER A 66 0.62 -6.06 4.59
N PRO A 67 1.10 -7.01 3.78
CA PRO A 67 1.82 -6.69 2.55
C PRO A 67 1.00 -5.81 1.60
N GLU A 68 -0.28 -6.09 1.43
CA GLU A 68 -1.19 -5.33 0.56
C GLU A 68 -1.36 -3.89 1.04
N GLN A 69 -1.53 -3.69 2.35
CA GLN A 69 -1.63 -2.34 2.90
C GLN A 69 -0.30 -1.59 2.82
N SER A 70 0.81 -2.30 2.99
CA SER A 70 2.15 -1.73 2.80
C SER A 70 2.34 -1.24 1.36
N LEU A 71 1.93 -2.03 0.36
CA LEU A 71 1.96 -1.60 -1.05
C LEU A 71 1.12 -0.35 -1.28
N SER A 72 -0.10 -0.29 -0.73
CA SER A 72 -0.94 0.91 -0.86
C SER A 72 -0.24 2.16 -0.33
N LEU A 73 0.40 2.05 0.84
CA LEU A 73 1.12 3.18 1.42
C LEU A 73 2.37 3.56 0.62
N HIS A 74 3.13 2.60 0.08
CA HIS A 74 4.28 2.88 -0.79
C HIS A 74 3.90 3.65 -2.05
N ILE A 75 2.77 3.33 -2.67
CA ILE A 75 2.30 4.04 -3.86
C ILE A 75 1.56 5.35 -3.54
N GLY A 76 1.56 5.78 -2.26
CA GLY A 76 0.91 7.01 -1.81
C GLY A 76 -0.61 6.90 -1.62
N ASP A 77 -1.20 5.69 -1.69
CA ASP A 77 -2.61 5.51 -1.39
C ASP A 77 -2.86 5.46 0.12
N ARG A 78 -3.44 6.54 0.63
CA ARG A 78 -3.79 6.73 2.05
C ARG A 78 -5.27 6.44 2.33
N THR A 79 -5.97 5.81 1.42
CA THR A 79 -7.37 5.41 1.63
C THR A 79 -7.47 4.58 2.90
N VAL A 80 -8.35 4.98 3.81
CA VAL A 80 -8.57 4.29 5.08
C VAL A 80 -9.38 3.02 4.83
N PRO A 81 -8.83 1.83 5.16
CA PRO A 81 -9.56 0.58 4.97
C PRO A 81 -10.64 0.42 6.05
N GLN A 82 -11.72 -0.29 5.73
CA GLN A 82 -12.72 -0.66 6.75
C GLN A 82 -12.11 -1.55 7.84
N GLN A 83 -11.19 -2.43 7.47
CA GLN A 83 -10.45 -3.25 8.41
C GLN A 83 -8.96 -3.22 8.07
N LEU A 84 -8.16 -2.68 8.99
CA LEU A 84 -6.71 -2.65 8.90
C LEU A 84 -6.12 -3.95 9.44
N LEU A 85 -5.46 -4.73 8.59
CA LEU A 85 -4.79 -5.96 8.98
C LEU A 85 -3.39 -5.67 9.52
N VAL A 86 -3.14 -6.15 10.72
CA VAL A 86 -1.87 -5.97 11.43
C VAL A 86 -1.32 -7.32 11.87
N ARG A 87 -0.07 -7.55 11.61
CA ARG A 87 0.67 -8.74 12.06
C ARG A 87 1.43 -8.42 13.35
N SER A 88 1.31 -9.28 14.36
CA SER A 88 2.11 -9.19 15.59
C SER A 88 2.18 -10.55 16.28
N PRO A 89 3.34 -10.94 16.88
CA PRO A 89 3.41 -12.13 17.74
C PRO A 89 2.51 -12.03 18.97
N LYS A 90 2.22 -10.80 19.40
CA LYS A 90 1.32 -10.50 20.53
C LYS A 90 -0.14 -10.31 20.10
N GLY A 91 -0.47 -10.55 18.83
CA GLY A 91 -1.84 -10.45 18.30
C GLY A 91 -2.81 -11.39 19.01
N ASN A 92 -4.08 -11.01 19.07
CA ASN A 92 -5.12 -11.79 19.75
C ASN A 92 -6.14 -12.41 18.78
N ASN A 93 -6.00 -12.21 17.47
CA ASN A 93 -6.89 -12.67 16.41
C ASN A 93 -8.33 -12.18 16.59
N LYS A 94 -8.51 -10.93 17.05
CA LYS A 94 -9.82 -10.34 17.25
C LYS A 94 -9.85 -8.92 16.68
N PRO A 95 -10.98 -8.51 16.08
CA PRO A 95 -11.13 -7.13 15.64
C PRO A 95 -11.26 -6.18 16.83
N THR A 96 -10.65 -5.01 16.71
CA THR A 96 -10.85 -3.88 17.60
C THR A 96 -11.56 -2.80 16.79
N ALA A 97 -12.83 -2.55 17.12
CA ALA A 97 -13.64 -1.55 16.43
C ALA A 97 -13.24 -0.12 16.80
N PHE A 98 -13.30 0.77 15.83
CA PHE A 98 -13.06 2.21 15.93
C PHE A 98 -14.27 3.01 15.43
N LEU A 99 -14.07 4.30 15.19
CA LEU A 99 -15.10 5.19 14.67
C LEU A 99 -15.46 4.85 13.22
N HIS A 100 -16.65 5.24 12.80
CA HIS A 100 -17.11 5.17 11.40
C HIS A 100 -16.95 3.80 10.74
N ASN A 101 -17.28 2.72 11.47
CA ASN A 101 -17.20 1.32 11.01
C ASN A 101 -15.80 0.88 10.57
N THR A 102 -14.75 1.54 11.03
CA THR A 102 -13.39 1.07 10.84
C THR A 102 -12.95 0.16 11.98
N SER A 103 -11.94 -0.67 11.73
CA SER A 103 -11.41 -1.60 12.74
C SER A 103 -9.96 -1.96 12.44
N ILE A 104 -9.25 -2.43 13.47
CA ILE A 104 -7.99 -3.16 13.31
C ILE A 104 -8.25 -4.64 13.60
N PHE A 105 -7.68 -5.54 12.78
CA PHE A 105 -7.62 -6.97 13.07
C PHE A 105 -6.15 -7.36 13.24
N ASP A 106 -5.76 -7.69 14.46
CA ASP A 106 -4.40 -8.07 14.80
C ASP A 106 -4.23 -9.59 14.74
N VAL A 107 -3.58 -10.05 13.67
CA VAL A 107 -3.28 -11.46 13.45
C VAL A 107 -2.04 -11.86 14.25
N ARG A 108 -2.15 -12.96 15.00
CA ARG A 108 -1.02 -13.54 15.72
C ARG A 108 -0.12 -14.30 14.79
N LEU A 109 0.94 -13.66 14.33
CA LEU A 109 1.97 -14.22 13.46
C LEU A 109 3.34 -13.71 13.86
N ASN A 110 4.38 -14.53 13.62
CA ASN A 110 5.77 -14.08 13.81
C ASN A 110 6.08 -12.89 12.91
N MET A 111 6.95 -12.00 13.38
CA MET A 111 7.40 -10.86 12.58
C MET A 111 8.12 -11.34 11.32
N PRO A 112 8.05 -10.58 10.21
CA PRO A 112 8.96 -10.76 9.09
C PRO A 112 10.41 -10.53 9.54
N ALA A 113 11.38 -10.91 8.71
CA ALA A 113 12.78 -10.56 8.93
C ALA A 113 12.93 -9.03 8.99
N ALA A 114 13.87 -8.55 9.82
CA ALA A 114 14.00 -7.12 10.09
C ALA A 114 14.29 -6.30 8.81
N GLU A 115 15.07 -6.88 7.90
CA GLU A 115 15.38 -6.31 6.58
C GLU A 115 14.19 -6.17 5.65
N HIS A 116 13.09 -6.85 5.95
CA HIS A 116 11.84 -6.79 5.19
C HIS A 116 10.86 -5.75 5.74
N ILE A 117 11.23 -5.05 6.81
CA ILE A 117 10.37 -4.06 7.47
C ILE A 117 11.04 -2.69 7.40
N GLU A 118 10.25 -1.69 7.09
CA GLU A 118 10.67 -0.29 7.18
C GLU A 118 9.62 0.56 7.91
N ASN A 119 10.02 1.75 8.31
CA ASN A 119 9.13 2.70 8.96
C ASN A 119 8.74 3.79 7.97
N LEU A 120 7.46 3.84 7.66
CA LEU A 120 6.88 4.86 6.79
C LEU A 120 5.96 5.76 7.63
N GLU A 121 6.44 6.97 7.95
CA GLU A 121 5.69 7.97 8.74
C GLU A 121 5.13 7.41 10.08
N GLY A 122 5.94 6.64 10.79
CA GLY A 122 5.56 6.04 12.07
C GLY A 122 4.83 4.70 11.97
N LEU A 123 4.51 4.24 10.76
CA LEU A 123 3.90 2.94 10.50
C LEU A 123 4.99 1.92 10.14
N ASN A 124 4.96 0.75 10.78
CA ASN A 124 5.81 -0.36 10.39
C ASN A 124 5.14 -1.09 9.22
N VAL A 125 5.82 -1.05 8.07
CA VAL A 125 5.34 -1.63 6.79
C VAL A 125 6.36 -2.62 6.26
N TYR A 126 5.95 -3.52 5.38
CA TYR A 126 6.91 -4.27 4.58
C TYR A 126 7.64 -3.31 3.65
N SER A 127 8.95 -3.54 3.40
CA SER A 127 9.64 -2.89 2.29
C SER A 127 8.92 -3.16 0.97
N LEU A 128 9.06 -2.28 -0.01
CA LEU A 128 8.37 -2.44 -1.30
C LEU A 128 8.61 -3.83 -1.93
N ALA A 129 9.85 -4.29 -1.93
CA ALA A 129 10.21 -5.60 -2.46
C ALA A 129 9.55 -6.75 -1.69
N ALA A 130 9.61 -6.71 -0.35
CA ALA A 130 8.99 -7.72 0.49
C ALA A 130 7.45 -7.68 0.37
N ALA A 131 6.85 -6.51 0.29
CA ALA A 131 5.42 -6.37 0.09
C ALA A 131 4.95 -6.97 -1.24
N LEU A 132 5.71 -6.79 -2.33
CA LEU A 132 5.42 -7.43 -3.63
C LEU A 132 5.52 -8.95 -3.56
N VAL A 133 6.56 -9.48 -2.90
CA VAL A 133 6.77 -10.93 -2.77
C VAL A 133 5.70 -11.58 -1.89
N TYR A 134 5.31 -10.95 -0.78
CA TYR A 134 4.36 -11.52 0.18
C TYR A 134 2.89 -11.19 -0.12
N SER A 135 2.60 -10.36 -1.12
CA SER A 135 1.24 -10.10 -1.56
C SER A 135 0.58 -11.33 -2.16
N SER A 136 -0.72 -11.47 -1.91
CA SER A 136 -1.49 -12.59 -2.45
C SER A 136 -1.61 -12.54 -3.98
N ALA A 137 -1.74 -13.70 -4.62
CA ALA A 137 -1.93 -13.79 -6.08
C ALA A 137 -3.15 -13.01 -6.56
N ASN A 138 -4.22 -13.04 -5.78
CA ASN A 138 -5.48 -12.36 -6.11
C ASN A 138 -5.35 -10.84 -6.16
N GLN A 139 -4.31 -10.28 -5.52
CA GLN A 139 -4.10 -8.84 -5.50
C GLN A 139 -3.80 -8.27 -6.89
N PHE A 140 -3.13 -9.05 -7.75
CA PHE A 140 -2.86 -8.66 -9.13
C PHE A 140 -4.13 -8.47 -9.97
N GLN A 141 -5.20 -9.17 -9.64
CA GLN A 141 -6.51 -9.06 -10.31
C GLN A 141 -7.44 -8.08 -9.61
N ASN A 142 -7.44 -8.07 -8.26
CA ASN A 142 -8.33 -7.23 -7.48
C ASN A 142 -7.89 -5.75 -7.44
N ALA A 143 -6.59 -5.49 -7.51
CA ALA A 143 -6.01 -4.14 -7.48
C ALA A 143 -4.88 -4.00 -8.52
N PRO A 144 -5.16 -4.23 -9.82
CA PRO A 144 -4.14 -4.26 -10.87
C PRO A 144 -3.37 -2.93 -10.99
N VAL A 145 -4.03 -1.80 -10.79
CA VAL A 145 -3.41 -0.47 -10.82
C VAL A 145 -2.38 -0.33 -9.70
N HIS A 146 -2.74 -0.71 -8.47
CA HIS A 146 -1.82 -0.66 -7.33
C HIS A 146 -0.60 -1.55 -7.56
N MET A 147 -0.82 -2.78 -8.04
CA MET A 147 0.27 -3.72 -8.31
C MET A 147 1.21 -3.23 -9.40
N ARG A 148 0.67 -2.72 -10.53
CA ARG A 148 1.49 -2.16 -11.61
C ARG A 148 2.27 -0.93 -11.14
N THR A 149 1.66 -0.03 -10.38
CA THR A 149 2.34 1.13 -9.80
C THR A 149 3.49 0.69 -8.90
N ALA A 150 3.25 -0.25 -7.98
CA ALA A 150 4.27 -0.77 -7.09
C ALA A 150 5.44 -1.44 -7.86
N LEU A 151 5.13 -2.26 -8.87
CA LEU A 151 6.14 -2.85 -9.75
C LEU A 151 6.96 -1.79 -10.49
N SER A 152 6.33 -0.70 -10.93
CA SER A 152 7.02 0.39 -11.64
C SER A 152 8.05 1.12 -10.77
N MET A 153 7.85 1.14 -9.45
CA MET A 153 8.75 1.77 -8.48
C MET A 153 10.01 0.95 -8.17
N VAL A 154 10.02 -0.34 -8.52
CA VAL A 154 11.21 -1.18 -8.34
C VAL A 154 12.31 -0.69 -9.27
N THR A 155 13.41 -0.22 -8.73
CA THR A 155 14.56 0.28 -9.49
C THR A 155 15.64 -0.77 -9.70
N ASP A 156 15.80 -1.69 -8.73
CA ASP A 156 16.79 -2.75 -8.77
C ASP A 156 16.12 -4.12 -8.54
N ALA A 157 16.44 -5.06 -9.43
CA ALA A 157 15.98 -6.46 -9.31
C ALA A 157 16.55 -7.16 -8.07
N SER A 158 17.72 -6.72 -7.56
CA SER A 158 18.39 -7.34 -6.41
C SER A 158 17.55 -7.28 -5.14
N ASP A 159 16.78 -6.21 -4.94
CA ASP A 159 15.91 -6.05 -3.77
C ASP A 159 14.83 -7.14 -3.74
N VAL A 160 14.17 -7.36 -4.88
CA VAL A 160 13.14 -8.41 -5.01
C VAL A 160 13.77 -9.79 -4.97
N LEU A 161 14.91 -9.97 -5.64
CA LEU A 161 15.62 -11.24 -5.72
C LEU A 161 16.09 -11.72 -4.34
N SER A 162 16.59 -10.82 -3.49
CA SER A 162 17.01 -11.15 -2.12
C SER A 162 15.88 -11.78 -1.30
N VAL A 163 14.68 -11.21 -1.37
CA VAL A 163 13.50 -11.73 -0.69
C VAL A 163 13.06 -13.09 -1.26
N LEU A 164 13.07 -13.22 -2.59
CA LEU A 164 12.69 -14.46 -3.27
C LEU A 164 13.63 -15.63 -2.91
N LEU A 165 14.94 -15.37 -2.88
CA LEU A 165 15.94 -16.37 -2.55
C LEU A 165 15.90 -16.78 -1.08
N ALA A 166 15.71 -15.83 -0.16
CA ALA A 166 15.61 -16.11 1.26
C ALA A 166 14.48 -17.11 1.60
N GLY A 167 13.38 -17.07 0.84
CA GLY A 167 12.23 -17.95 1.05
C GLY A 167 12.09 -19.11 0.04
N ASN A 168 13.02 -19.27 -0.92
CA ASN A 168 12.91 -20.23 -2.02
C ASN A 168 11.59 -20.10 -2.82
N HIS A 169 11.15 -18.88 -3.07
CA HIS A 169 9.83 -18.56 -3.61
C HIS A 169 9.73 -18.69 -5.14
N SER A 170 9.92 -19.90 -5.69
CA SER A 170 9.95 -20.14 -7.15
C SER A 170 8.64 -19.77 -7.86
N VAL A 171 7.49 -20.11 -7.29
CA VAL A 171 6.17 -19.79 -7.86
C VAL A 171 5.92 -18.28 -7.86
N ILE A 172 6.29 -17.62 -6.77
CA ILE A 172 6.14 -16.16 -6.65
C ILE A 172 7.09 -15.46 -7.62
N ALA A 173 8.32 -15.96 -7.77
CA ALA A 173 9.28 -15.45 -8.72
C ALA A 173 8.74 -15.51 -10.17
N GLY A 174 8.14 -16.66 -10.57
CA GLY A 174 7.52 -16.80 -11.88
C GLY A 174 6.41 -15.78 -12.13
N ARG A 175 5.56 -15.56 -11.14
CA ARG A 175 4.51 -14.54 -11.17
C ARG A 175 5.07 -13.13 -11.30
N LEU A 176 6.08 -12.77 -10.51
CA LEU A 176 6.69 -11.44 -10.56
C LEU A 176 7.41 -11.19 -11.88
N VAL A 177 8.10 -12.20 -12.43
CA VAL A 177 8.72 -12.10 -13.76
C VAL A 177 7.68 -11.80 -14.84
N GLY A 178 6.57 -12.55 -14.87
CA GLY A 178 5.46 -12.26 -15.79
C GLY A 178 4.83 -10.88 -15.56
N ALA A 179 4.66 -10.49 -14.29
CA ALA A 179 4.15 -9.17 -13.94
C ALA A 179 5.05 -8.02 -14.40
N PHE A 180 6.38 -8.14 -14.23
CA PHE A 180 7.33 -7.14 -14.74
C PHE A 180 7.33 -7.06 -16.27
N ARG A 181 7.21 -8.21 -16.97
CA ARG A 181 7.07 -8.21 -18.43
C ARG A 181 5.77 -7.58 -18.91
N ASN A 182 4.67 -7.81 -18.18
CA ASN A 182 3.38 -7.20 -18.48
C ASN A 182 3.46 -5.68 -18.54
N ILE A 183 4.29 -5.06 -17.67
CA ILE A 183 4.48 -3.62 -17.63
C ILE A 183 5.73 -3.12 -18.39
N GLY A 184 6.34 -3.98 -19.25
CA GLY A 184 7.48 -3.59 -20.06
C GLY A 184 8.82 -3.43 -19.31
N ARG A 185 8.94 -4.02 -18.10
CA ARG A 185 10.18 -3.99 -17.29
C ARG A 185 11.02 -5.25 -17.50
N ASP A 186 11.30 -5.57 -18.78
CA ASP A 186 11.98 -6.80 -19.17
C ASP A 186 13.35 -6.98 -18.53
N LEU A 187 14.11 -5.91 -18.35
CA LEU A 187 15.43 -5.99 -17.71
C LEU A 187 15.33 -6.46 -16.25
N ILE A 188 14.34 -5.98 -15.49
CA ILE A 188 14.11 -6.45 -14.12
C ILE A 188 13.68 -7.91 -14.13
N ALA A 189 12.75 -8.29 -15.02
CA ALA A 189 12.28 -9.65 -15.18
C ALA A 189 13.45 -10.61 -15.50
N ASP A 190 14.31 -10.26 -16.47
CA ASP A 190 15.46 -11.07 -16.86
C ASP A 190 16.50 -11.23 -15.74
N ASN A 191 16.74 -10.17 -14.96
CA ASN A 191 17.65 -10.22 -13.85
C ASN A 191 17.13 -11.13 -12.72
N ILE A 192 15.81 -11.07 -12.42
CA ILE A 192 15.19 -12.00 -11.47
C ILE A 192 15.30 -13.44 -11.98
N LEU A 193 14.97 -13.69 -13.27
CA LEU A 193 15.05 -15.02 -13.87
C LEU A 193 16.49 -15.59 -13.77
N LYS A 194 17.50 -14.82 -14.17
CA LYS A 194 18.91 -15.20 -14.10
C LYS A 194 19.36 -15.49 -12.67
N GLY A 195 18.97 -14.65 -11.71
CA GLY A 195 19.30 -14.84 -10.30
C GLY A 195 18.70 -16.11 -9.71
N MET A 196 17.44 -16.41 -10.01
CA MET A 196 16.78 -17.65 -9.59
C MET A 196 17.43 -18.89 -10.22
N GLN A 197 17.76 -18.83 -11.51
CA GLN A 197 18.47 -19.91 -12.20
C GLN A 197 19.88 -20.14 -11.63
N ALA A 198 20.61 -19.08 -11.30
CA ALA A 198 21.94 -19.18 -10.68
C ALA A 198 21.89 -19.83 -9.28
N ALA A 199 20.76 -19.73 -8.60
CA ALA A 199 20.47 -20.40 -7.33
C ALA A 199 19.89 -21.83 -7.49
N ASP A 200 19.87 -22.36 -8.72
CA ASP A 200 19.29 -23.67 -9.08
C ASP A 200 17.79 -23.82 -8.73
N LEU A 201 17.07 -22.69 -8.69
CA LEU A 201 15.63 -22.64 -8.43
C LEU A 201 14.86 -22.58 -9.74
N LYS A 202 14.20 -23.69 -10.09
CA LYS A 202 13.33 -23.76 -11.27
C LYS A 202 12.06 -22.97 -11.04
N MET A 203 11.69 -22.12 -11.97
CA MET A 203 10.46 -21.35 -11.96
C MET A 203 9.77 -21.41 -13.32
N GLN A 204 8.46 -21.23 -13.32
CA GLN A 204 7.66 -21.06 -14.52
C GLN A 204 7.13 -19.63 -14.52
N GLU A 205 7.38 -18.92 -15.61
CA GLU A 205 6.84 -17.58 -15.82
C GLU A 205 5.32 -17.65 -15.98
N ASP A 206 4.62 -16.77 -15.28
CA ASP A 206 3.16 -16.66 -15.28
C ASP A 206 2.77 -15.19 -15.19
N ASP A 207 1.95 -14.72 -16.14
CA ASP A 207 1.43 -13.36 -16.10
C ASP A 207 0.17 -13.29 -15.21
N PRO A 208 0.23 -12.66 -14.05
CA PRO A 208 -0.90 -12.63 -13.11
C PRO A 208 -1.99 -11.62 -13.48
N PHE A 209 -1.75 -10.76 -14.46
CA PHE A 209 -2.72 -9.76 -14.89
C PHE A 209 -3.63 -10.31 -15.99
N ALA A 210 -4.91 -9.95 -15.93
CA ALA A 210 -5.87 -10.34 -16.96
C ALA A 210 -5.64 -9.65 -18.33
N GLU A 211 -5.01 -8.46 -18.31
CA GLU A 211 -4.79 -7.62 -19.48
C GLU A 211 -3.35 -7.12 -19.55
N LYS A 212 -2.80 -7.06 -20.76
CA LYS A 212 -1.51 -6.42 -21.01
C LYS A 212 -1.72 -4.92 -21.19
N VAL A 213 -1.02 -4.12 -20.39
CA VAL A 213 -1.01 -2.66 -20.52
C VAL A 213 0.41 -2.23 -20.89
N GLN A 214 0.57 -1.65 -22.07
CA GLN A 214 1.83 -1.01 -22.43
C GLN A 214 1.94 0.32 -21.71
N ILE A 215 2.90 0.44 -20.81
CA ILE A 215 3.15 1.65 -20.04
C ILE A 215 4.47 2.23 -20.51
N SER A 216 4.41 3.46 -21.01
CA SER A 216 5.61 4.23 -21.25
C SER A 216 6.12 4.78 -19.92
N PHE A 217 7.28 4.28 -19.48
CA PHE A 217 7.94 4.81 -18.29
C PHE A 217 8.75 6.04 -18.68
N GLY A 218 8.24 7.23 -18.37
CA GLY A 218 9.01 8.45 -18.38
C GLY A 218 10.14 8.45 -17.34
N ARG A 219 10.75 9.59 -17.08
CA ARG A 219 11.94 9.77 -16.22
C ARG A 219 11.90 8.96 -14.92
N ARG A 220 13.10 8.49 -14.48
CA ARG A 220 13.30 7.64 -13.30
C ARG A 220 12.87 8.25 -11.95
N ASP A 221 12.64 9.55 -11.90
CA ASP A 221 12.37 10.31 -10.67
C ASP A 221 10.90 10.73 -10.52
N VAL A 222 9.99 10.05 -11.18
CA VAL A 222 8.57 10.41 -11.13
C VAL A 222 7.94 9.91 -9.83
N SER A 223 7.22 10.80 -9.14
CA SER A 223 6.46 10.49 -7.95
C SER A 223 5.55 9.26 -8.14
N PRO A 224 5.39 8.40 -7.12
CA PRO A 224 4.44 7.28 -7.15
C PRO A 224 3.03 7.69 -7.55
N TYR A 225 2.61 8.88 -7.17
CA TYR A 225 1.32 9.46 -7.55
C TYR A 225 1.20 9.65 -9.07
N VAL A 226 2.23 10.19 -9.72
CA VAL A 226 2.25 10.39 -11.17
C VAL A 226 2.21 9.05 -11.90
N ASN A 227 2.98 8.05 -11.45
CA ASN A 227 2.93 6.71 -12.01
C ASN A 227 1.54 6.08 -11.88
N ARG A 228 0.87 6.24 -10.74
CA ARG A 228 -0.51 5.79 -10.54
C ARG A 228 -1.48 6.48 -11.52
N MET A 229 -1.36 7.79 -11.71
CA MET A 229 -2.19 8.54 -12.66
C MET A 229 -1.99 8.08 -14.10
N ARG A 230 -0.74 7.83 -14.53
CA ARG A 230 -0.43 7.28 -15.84
C ARG A 230 -1.07 5.90 -16.08
N LEU A 231 -1.00 5.04 -15.08
CA LEU A 231 -1.61 3.71 -15.15
C LEU A 231 -3.14 3.78 -15.25
N MET A 232 -3.77 4.59 -14.44
CA MET A 232 -5.22 4.82 -14.50
C MET A 232 -5.64 5.37 -15.86
N TRP A 233 -4.88 6.32 -16.40
CA TRP A 233 -5.15 6.88 -17.72
C TRP A 233 -5.05 5.83 -18.83
N ALA A 234 -3.98 5.02 -18.83
CA ALA A 234 -3.80 3.96 -19.81
C ALA A 234 -4.98 2.98 -19.82
N GLN A 235 -5.42 2.51 -18.64
CA GLN A 235 -6.57 1.63 -18.51
C GLN A 235 -7.87 2.27 -18.99
N MET A 236 -8.11 3.52 -18.62
CA MET A 236 -9.31 4.25 -19.03
C MET A 236 -9.35 4.46 -20.54
N ARG A 237 -8.21 4.82 -21.14
CA ARG A 237 -8.07 5.00 -22.59
C ARG A 237 -8.41 3.72 -23.35
N GLU A 238 -7.86 2.57 -22.92
CA GLU A 238 -8.13 1.29 -23.57
C GLU A 238 -9.60 0.87 -23.44
N SER A 239 -10.19 1.10 -22.27
CA SER A 239 -11.63 0.86 -22.06
C SER A 239 -12.50 1.73 -22.98
N ILE A 240 -12.15 3.01 -23.16
CA ILE A 240 -12.90 3.91 -24.07
C ILE A 240 -12.75 3.43 -25.51
N ILE A 241 -11.55 3.08 -25.96
CA ILE A 241 -11.32 2.58 -27.33
C ILE A 241 -12.12 1.28 -27.58
N ALA A 242 -12.16 0.38 -26.60
CA ALA A 242 -12.90 -0.88 -26.70
C ALA A 242 -14.41 -0.67 -26.81
N HIS A 243 -14.97 0.34 -26.11
CA HIS A 243 -16.40 0.63 -26.14
C HIS A 243 -16.84 1.51 -27.32
N PHE A 244 -15.94 2.33 -27.87
CA PHE A 244 -16.22 3.27 -28.94
C PHE A 244 -15.19 3.19 -30.08
N PRO A 245 -15.04 2.03 -30.74
CA PRO A 245 -13.98 1.81 -31.72
C PRO A 245 -14.11 2.67 -32.98
N GLU A 246 -15.30 3.15 -33.29
CA GLU A 246 -15.56 3.95 -34.51
C GLU A 246 -15.35 5.46 -34.33
N GLN A 247 -15.05 5.92 -33.12
CA GLN A 247 -14.81 7.35 -32.90
C GLN A 247 -13.34 7.70 -33.09
N PRO A 248 -13.04 8.87 -33.71
CA PRO A 248 -11.66 9.35 -33.79
C PRO A 248 -11.15 9.69 -32.40
N HIS A 249 -10.34 8.79 -31.83
CA HIS A 249 -9.70 9.00 -30.53
C HIS A 249 -8.52 9.96 -30.74
N GLN A 250 -8.70 11.22 -30.40
CA GLN A 250 -7.57 12.13 -30.25
C GLN A 250 -6.65 11.58 -29.17
N THR A 251 -5.45 11.23 -29.56
CA THR A 251 -4.38 10.87 -28.65
C THR A 251 -3.94 12.14 -27.92
N ILE A 252 -4.51 12.38 -26.75
CA ILE A 252 -3.86 13.28 -25.81
C ILE A 252 -2.62 12.52 -25.34
N ASP A 253 -1.47 13.03 -25.70
CA ASP A 253 -0.21 12.50 -25.21
C ASP A 253 -0.12 12.82 -23.70
N ILE A 254 -0.24 11.76 -22.90
CA ILE A 254 -0.20 11.90 -21.45
C ILE A 254 1.12 12.49 -20.95
N GLU A 255 2.22 12.26 -21.69
CA GLU A 255 3.53 12.82 -21.35
C GLU A 255 3.51 14.36 -21.48
N THR A 256 2.85 14.88 -22.51
CA THR A 256 2.67 16.33 -22.69
C THR A 256 1.78 16.91 -21.59
N TYR A 257 0.66 16.25 -21.28
CA TYR A 257 -0.24 16.69 -20.21
C TYR A 257 0.43 16.67 -18.83
N MET A 258 1.20 15.62 -18.54
CA MET A 258 1.91 15.53 -17.27
C MET A 258 3.07 16.51 -17.15
N ALA A 259 3.72 16.88 -18.25
CA ALA A 259 4.75 17.92 -18.27
C ALA A 259 4.16 19.31 -17.96
N GLU A 260 2.92 19.59 -18.40
CA GLU A 260 2.22 20.85 -18.08
C GLU A 260 1.75 20.94 -16.62
N VAL A 261 1.62 19.82 -15.93
CA VAL A 261 1.18 19.77 -14.51
C VAL A 261 2.40 19.83 -13.55
N GLU A 262 3.61 19.49 -14.04
CA GLU A 262 4.85 19.52 -13.26
C GLU A 262 5.53 20.91 -13.26
N ASP A 263 5.14 21.84 -14.14
CA ASP A 263 5.54 23.27 -14.16
C ASP A 263 4.61 24.14 -13.28
#